data_48cad178eceda2ebf05af008aff6f6af
#
_entry.id   48cad178eceda2ebf05af008aff6f6af
#
_cell.length_a   1.000
_cell.length_b   1.000
_cell.length_c   1.000
_cell.angle_alpha   90.00
_cell.angle_beta   90.00
_cell.angle_gamma   90.00
#
_symmetry.space_group_name_H-M   'P 1'
#
loop_
_entity.id
_entity.type
_entity.pdbx_description
1 polymer ?
#
loop_
_entity_poly.entity_id
_entity_poly.type
_entity_poly.pdbx_seq_one_letter_code
_entity_poly.pdbx_strand_id
1 'polypeptide(L)'
;MNNKFIRVCLSIRFLGFGTSSITAAIASLGGPVGLRLQGSLSNLAAGIVILVTRPFKIGDKISSESVTGIVENITIMYTYLVTSTNETVCVPNSDLTTDKLINYNSKSTRRIDLNFGVAYTKDYKRAKDIIMQCVCDNGQCLEDPAPVVVLSEQAASSLVFTLKVWTLTENYDDVKNDLMERVTDALIANNVEIPYNQLDVHIK
;
A
#
# COMPACT_ATOMS: atom_id res chain seq x y z
N MET A 1 -3.23 30.96 -37.82
CA MET A 1 -4.45 30.20 -37.46
C MET A 1 -5.67 31.04 -37.06
N ASN A 2 -5.55 32.36 -36.98
CA ASN A 2 -6.61 33.26 -36.46
C ASN A 2 -7.64 33.79 -37.49
N ASN A 3 -7.38 33.62 -38.79
CA ASN A 3 -8.23 34.31 -39.80
C ASN A 3 -9.57 33.59 -40.09
N LYS A 4 -9.66 32.28 -39.85
CA LYS A 4 -10.93 31.53 -40.04
C LYS A 4 -11.95 31.79 -38.93
N PHE A 5 -11.45 31.87 -37.67
CA PHE A 5 -12.30 32.13 -36.50
C PHE A 5 -12.92 33.54 -36.57
N ILE A 6 -12.08 34.53 -36.93
CA ILE A 6 -12.51 35.92 -37.08
C ILE A 6 -13.55 36.04 -38.21
N ARG A 7 -13.35 35.34 -39.32
CA ARG A 7 -14.32 35.33 -40.45
C ARG A 7 -15.64 34.70 -40.08
N VAL A 8 -15.65 33.59 -39.31
CA VAL A 8 -16.86 32.96 -38.81
C VAL A 8 -17.64 33.88 -37.86
N CYS A 9 -16.94 34.54 -36.92
CA CYS A 9 -17.55 35.49 -35.99
C CYS A 9 -18.14 36.71 -36.72
N LEU A 10 -17.45 37.23 -37.76
CA LEU A 10 -17.93 38.32 -38.62
C LEU A 10 -19.16 37.91 -39.45
N SER A 11 -19.16 36.70 -40.01
CA SER A 11 -20.29 36.20 -40.82
C SER A 11 -21.56 35.99 -39.93
N ILE A 12 -21.38 35.55 -38.69
CA ILE A 12 -22.48 35.36 -37.74
C ILE A 12 -23.09 36.70 -37.30
N ARG A 13 -22.24 37.72 -37.14
CA ARG A 13 -22.68 39.09 -36.83
C ARG A 13 -23.48 39.72 -37.99
N PHE A 14 -23.17 39.37 -39.23
CA PHE A 14 -23.90 39.84 -40.43
C PHE A 14 -25.27 39.21 -40.57
N LEU A 15 -25.50 38.04 -39.95
CA LEU A 15 -26.78 37.33 -39.90
C LEU A 15 -27.74 37.84 -38.80
N GLY A 16 -27.41 38.94 -38.09
CA GLY A 16 -28.30 39.57 -37.11
C GLY A 16 -28.39 38.87 -35.75
N PHE A 17 -27.56 37.84 -35.51
CA PHE A 17 -27.48 37.23 -34.18
C PHE A 17 -26.71 38.15 -33.24
N GLY A 18 -27.33 38.55 -32.14
CA GLY A 18 -26.66 39.34 -31.11
C GLY A 18 -25.47 38.56 -30.49
N THR A 19 -24.40 39.27 -30.17
CA THR A 19 -23.20 38.68 -29.52
C THR A 19 -23.56 37.91 -28.25
N SER A 20 -24.63 38.29 -27.56
CA SER A 20 -25.18 37.61 -26.37
C SER A 20 -25.66 36.19 -26.66
N SER A 21 -26.30 35.97 -27.82
CA SER A 21 -26.82 34.64 -28.21
C SER A 21 -25.67 33.65 -28.54
N ILE A 22 -24.58 34.16 -29.15
CA ILE A 22 -23.40 33.35 -29.46
C ILE A 22 -22.67 33.00 -28.19
N THR A 23 -22.50 33.96 -27.28
CA THR A 23 -21.88 33.74 -25.98
C THR A 23 -22.70 32.74 -25.14
N ALA A 24 -24.02 32.85 -25.13
CA ALA A 24 -24.91 31.90 -24.47
C ALA A 24 -24.81 30.49 -25.06
N ALA A 25 -24.73 30.35 -26.38
CA ALA A 25 -24.58 29.07 -27.05
C ALA A 25 -23.22 28.42 -26.72
N ILE A 26 -22.13 29.18 -26.73
CA ILE A 26 -20.78 28.68 -26.35
C ILE A 26 -20.76 28.30 -24.87
N ALA A 27 -21.35 29.08 -23.98
CA ALA A 27 -21.44 28.80 -22.57
C ALA A 27 -22.29 27.55 -22.28
N SER A 28 -23.40 27.36 -23.01
CA SER A 28 -24.24 26.16 -22.83
C SER A 28 -23.58 24.86 -23.28
N LEU A 29 -22.68 24.91 -24.27
CA LEU A 29 -21.92 23.76 -24.75
C LEU A 29 -20.66 23.50 -23.89
N GLY A 30 -20.06 24.56 -23.34
CA GLY A 30 -18.83 24.48 -22.54
C GLY A 30 -18.99 23.69 -21.23
N GLY A 31 -20.12 23.84 -20.56
CA GLY A 31 -20.44 23.13 -19.33
C GLY A 31 -20.45 21.61 -19.48
N PRO A 32 -21.28 21.03 -20.33
CA PRO A 32 -21.33 19.58 -20.55
C PRO A 32 -20.03 18.96 -21.07
N VAL A 33 -19.29 19.68 -21.93
CA VAL A 33 -18.00 19.21 -22.45
C VAL A 33 -16.94 19.25 -21.34
N GLY A 34 -16.91 20.31 -20.54
CA GLY A 34 -16.00 20.42 -19.39
C GLY A 34 -16.21 19.30 -18.38
N LEU A 35 -17.47 18.98 -18.05
CA LEU A 35 -17.80 17.87 -17.15
C LEU A 35 -17.36 16.50 -17.71
N ARG A 36 -17.49 16.27 -19.00
CA ARG A 36 -17.04 15.00 -19.63
C ARG A 36 -15.53 14.87 -19.69
N LEU A 37 -14.80 15.97 -19.79
CA LEU A 37 -13.33 15.97 -19.81
C LEU A 37 -12.71 16.03 -18.43
N GLN A 38 -13.49 16.28 -17.38
CA GLN A 38 -13.01 16.46 -16.01
C GLN A 38 -12.13 15.29 -15.53
N GLY A 39 -12.55 14.04 -15.76
CA GLY A 39 -11.78 12.87 -15.35
C GLY A 39 -10.42 12.76 -16.07
N SER A 40 -10.40 13.00 -17.37
CA SER A 40 -9.14 12.98 -18.15
C SER A 40 -8.20 14.10 -17.74
N LEU A 41 -8.73 15.29 -17.47
CA LEU A 41 -7.95 16.44 -17.03
C LEU A 41 -7.40 16.23 -15.61
N SER A 42 -8.19 15.60 -14.73
CA SER A 42 -7.74 15.20 -13.38
C SER A 42 -6.57 14.22 -13.44
N ASN A 43 -6.66 13.20 -14.30
CA ASN A 43 -5.57 12.23 -14.48
C ASN A 43 -4.30 12.87 -15.04
N LEU A 44 -4.44 13.79 -15.98
CA LEU A 44 -3.32 14.54 -16.52
C LEU A 44 -2.65 15.39 -15.43
N ALA A 45 -3.42 16.13 -14.65
CA ALA A 45 -2.90 16.97 -13.57
C ALA A 45 -2.20 16.09 -12.50
N ALA A 46 -2.82 14.99 -12.11
CA ALA A 46 -2.26 14.02 -11.17
C ALA A 46 -0.95 13.41 -11.70
N GLY A 47 -0.88 13.05 -12.99
CA GLY A 47 0.35 12.55 -13.60
C GLY A 47 1.49 13.54 -13.55
N ILE A 48 1.21 14.83 -13.80
CA ILE A 48 2.21 15.88 -13.66
C ILE A 48 2.69 15.99 -12.20
N VAL A 49 1.77 15.93 -11.24
CA VAL A 49 2.12 15.96 -9.81
C VAL A 49 3.02 14.78 -9.46
N ILE A 50 2.67 13.55 -9.85
CA ILE A 50 3.49 12.35 -9.60
C ILE A 50 4.90 12.50 -10.18
N LEU A 51 5.02 12.96 -11.42
CA LEU A 51 6.31 13.10 -12.11
C LEU A 51 7.21 14.19 -11.48
N VAL A 52 6.60 15.25 -10.94
CA VAL A 52 7.32 16.37 -10.31
C VAL A 52 7.68 16.05 -8.85
N THR A 53 6.70 15.61 -8.05
CA THR A 53 6.89 15.39 -6.60
C THR A 53 7.51 14.04 -6.28
N ARG A 54 7.38 13.05 -7.18
CA ARG A 54 7.92 11.69 -7.09
C ARG A 54 7.62 11.01 -5.75
N PRO A 55 6.36 10.88 -5.34
CA PRO A 55 5.99 10.19 -4.10
C PRO A 55 6.37 8.69 -4.16
N PHE A 56 6.54 8.16 -5.35
CA PHE A 56 7.06 6.82 -5.66
C PHE A 56 7.81 6.84 -7.00
N LYS A 57 8.57 5.79 -7.27
CA LYS A 57 9.39 5.62 -8.48
C LYS A 57 9.07 4.28 -9.13
N ILE A 58 9.51 4.10 -10.38
CA ILE A 58 9.52 2.80 -11.05
C ILE A 58 10.37 1.83 -10.22
N GLY A 59 9.85 0.65 -9.95
CA GLY A 59 10.45 -0.37 -9.10
C GLY A 59 9.98 -0.33 -7.64
N ASP A 60 9.32 0.73 -7.18
CA ASP A 60 8.78 0.78 -5.83
C ASP A 60 7.54 -0.14 -5.71
N LYS A 61 7.43 -0.86 -4.59
CA LYS A 61 6.20 -1.57 -4.18
C LYS A 61 5.30 -0.55 -3.49
N ILE A 62 4.13 -0.33 -4.06
CA ILE A 62 3.13 0.60 -3.52
C ILE A 62 1.80 -0.11 -3.27
N SER A 63 1.02 0.42 -2.34
CA SER A 63 -0.35 -0.01 -2.08
C SER A 63 -1.27 1.20 -2.03
N SER A 64 -2.35 1.16 -2.78
CA SER A 64 -3.50 2.05 -2.65
C SER A 64 -4.70 1.26 -2.10
N GLU A 65 -5.85 1.91 -1.93
CA GLU A 65 -7.04 1.23 -1.40
C GLU A 65 -7.49 0.03 -2.26
N SER A 66 -7.24 0.07 -3.56
CA SER A 66 -7.74 -0.91 -4.53
C SER A 66 -6.69 -1.93 -5.00
N VAL A 67 -5.40 -1.62 -4.91
CA VAL A 67 -4.34 -2.46 -5.49
C VAL A 67 -3.01 -2.33 -4.77
N THR A 68 -2.28 -3.45 -4.70
CA THR A 68 -0.87 -3.49 -4.26
C THR A 68 -0.04 -4.10 -5.38
N GLY A 69 1.05 -3.43 -5.75
CA GLY A 69 1.94 -3.90 -6.81
C GLY A 69 3.25 -3.13 -6.87
N ILE A 70 4.12 -3.58 -7.76
CA ILE A 70 5.37 -2.90 -8.08
C ILE A 70 5.13 -1.97 -9.27
N VAL A 71 5.58 -0.74 -9.18
CA VAL A 71 5.45 0.25 -10.25
C VAL A 71 6.32 -0.16 -11.43
N GLU A 72 5.69 -0.53 -12.53
CA GLU A 72 6.37 -0.91 -13.78
C GLU A 72 6.61 0.31 -14.67
N ASN A 73 5.59 1.18 -14.80
CA ASN A 73 5.67 2.35 -15.67
C ASN A 73 4.73 3.47 -15.17
N ILE A 74 5.14 4.71 -15.39
CA ILE A 74 4.37 5.91 -15.07
C ILE A 74 4.18 6.71 -16.35
N THR A 75 2.94 6.83 -16.81
CA THR A 75 2.57 7.66 -17.95
C THR A 75 1.85 8.92 -17.50
N ILE A 76 1.54 9.80 -18.43
CA ILE A 76 0.93 11.09 -18.09
C ILE A 76 -0.50 10.95 -17.52
N MET A 77 -1.22 9.87 -17.81
CA MET A 77 -2.60 9.64 -17.35
C MET A 77 -2.76 8.41 -16.45
N TYR A 78 -1.87 7.43 -16.58
CA TYR A 78 -1.97 6.13 -15.92
C TYR A 78 -0.63 5.70 -15.37
N THR A 79 -0.66 5.00 -14.25
CA THR A 79 0.47 4.26 -13.69
C THR A 79 0.19 2.76 -13.81
N TYR A 80 1.17 1.99 -14.25
CA TYR A 80 1.07 0.55 -14.42
C TYR A 80 1.75 -0.15 -13.24
N LEU A 81 1.03 -1.04 -12.60
CA LEU A 81 1.50 -1.82 -11.46
C LEU A 81 1.51 -3.31 -11.81
N VAL A 82 2.56 -4.01 -11.42
CA VAL A 82 2.60 -5.48 -11.49
C VAL A 82 2.33 -6.05 -10.12
N THR A 83 1.30 -6.89 -10.01
CA THR A 83 0.92 -7.57 -8.77
C THR A 83 1.85 -8.73 -8.45
N SER A 84 1.74 -9.30 -7.25
CA SER A 84 2.49 -10.53 -6.87
C SER A 84 2.10 -11.76 -7.70
N THR A 85 0.94 -11.74 -8.37
CA THR A 85 0.46 -12.79 -9.29
C THR A 85 0.90 -12.54 -10.74
N ASN A 86 1.77 -11.53 -10.98
CA ASN A 86 2.28 -11.14 -12.29
C ASN A 86 1.19 -10.59 -13.25
N GLU A 87 0.18 -9.95 -12.69
CA GLU A 87 -0.86 -9.25 -13.45
C GLU A 87 -0.52 -7.77 -13.55
N THR A 88 -0.66 -7.18 -14.73
CA THR A 88 -0.49 -5.74 -14.91
C THR A 88 -1.81 -5.02 -14.67
N VAL A 89 -1.83 -4.15 -13.68
CA VAL A 89 -2.99 -3.31 -13.35
C VAL A 89 -2.72 -1.87 -13.80
N CYS A 90 -3.61 -1.33 -14.62
CA CYS A 90 -3.57 0.05 -15.08
C CYS A 90 -4.41 0.93 -14.15
N VAL A 91 -3.76 1.79 -13.38
CA VAL A 91 -4.40 2.66 -12.39
C VAL A 91 -4.42 4.11 -12.90
N PRO A 92 -5.58 4.79 -12.90
CA PRO A 92 -5.63 6.21 -13.20
C PRO A 92 -4.78 7.02 -12.21
N ASN A 93 -4.01 7.98 -12.69
CA ASN A 93 -3.13 8.77 -11.82
C ASN A 93 -3.90 9.56 -10.75
N SER A 94 -5.15 9.99 -11.04
CA SER A 94 -6.00 10.68 -10.07
C SER A 94 -6.21 9.85 -8.80
N ASP A 95 -6.41 8.54 -8.93
CA ASP A 95 -6.70 7.65 -7.82
C ASP A 95 -5.48 7.53 -6.89
N LEU A 96 -4.26 7.49 -7.46
CA LEU A 96 -3.01 7.43 -6.71
C LEU A 96 -2.63 8.75 -6.01
N THR A 97 -3.28 9.87 -6.39
CA THR A 97 -3.01 11.18 -5.77
C THR A 97 -4.10 11.62 -4.80
N THR A 98 -5.31 11.09 -4.94
CA THR A 98 -6.47 11.42 -4.11
C THR A 98 -6.55 10.52 -2.88
N ASP A 99 -6.25 9.24 -3.05
CA ASP A 99 -6.35 8.23 -2.00
C ASP A 99 -5.05 8.11 -1.18
N LYS A 100 -5.16 7.39 -0.06
CA LYS A 100 -3.98 7.05 0.73
C LYS A 100 -3.08 6.11 -0.06
N LEU A 101 -1.82 6.50 -0.19
CA LEU A 101 -0.78 5.72 -0.81
C LEU A 101 0.25 5.28 0.21
N ILE A 102 0.55 3.99 0.26
CA ILE A 102 1.64 3.43 1.04
C ILE A 102 2.76 3.07 0.09
N ASN A 103 3.93 3.70 0.25
CA ASN A 103 5.14 3.32 -0.46
C ASN A 103 6.03 2.52 0.48
N TYR A 104 6.21 1.23 0.18
CA TYR A 104 7.00 0.30 1.00
C TYR A 104 8.51 0.48 0.84
N ASN A 105 8.96 1.12 -0.24
CA ASN A 105 10.38 1.32 -0.57
C ASN A 105 10.90 2.72 -0.23
N SER A 106 10.04 3.61 0.31
CA SER A 106 10.45 4.99 0.65
C SER A 106 11.49 5.06 1.77
N LYS A 107 11.58 4.02 2.61
CA LYS A 107 12.55 3.87 3.69
C LYS A 107 13.43 2.65 3.44
N SER A 108 14.71 2.76 3.81
CA SER A 108 15.67 1.66 3.66
C SER A 108 15.43 0.50 4.63
N THR A 109 14.72 0.76 5.74
CA THR A 109 14.42 -0.24 6.77
C THR A 109 12.94 -0.34 7.02
N ARG A 110 12.47 -1.55 7.37
CA ARG A 110 11.08 -1.85 7.74
C ARG A 110 11.05 -2.70 8.99
N ARG A 111 9.98 -2.52 9.79
CA ARG A 111 9.72 -3.35 10.96
C ARG A 111 8.83 -4.52 10.59
N ILE A 112 9.22 -5.69 11.02
CA ILE A 112 8.45 -6.92 10.97
C ILE A 112 7.80 -7.11 12.35
N ASP A 113 6.48 -7.30 12.36
CA ASP A 113 5.72 -7.64 13.55
C ASP A 113 5.15 -9.05 13.34
N LEU A 114 5.56 -10.01 14.18
CA LEU A 114 5.11 -11.41 14.14
C LEU A 114 4.49 -11.80 15.48
N ASN A 115 3.39 -12.56 15.42
CA ASN A 115 2.69 -13.04 16.60
C ASN A 115 2.85 -14.55 16.73
N PHE A 116 3.25 -15.01 17.92
CA PHE A 116 3.41 -16.41 18.27
C PHE A 116 2.54 -16.74 19.47
N GLY A 117 1.61 -17.69 19.31
CA GLY A 117 0.75 -18.18 20.38
C GLY A 117 1.38 -19.37 21.09
N VAL A 118 1.49 -19.32 22.41
CA VAL A 118 1.95 -20.43 23.24
C VAL A 118 0.91 -20.79 24.30
N ALA A 119 0.91 -22.04 24.77
CA ALA A 119 -0.02 -22.49 25.78
C ALA A 119 0.17 -21.77 27.12
N TYR A 120 -0.90 -21.75 27.93
CA TYR A 120 -0.87 -21.25 29.31
C TYR A 120 -0.08 -22.22 30.22
N THR A 121 1.24 -22.21 30.09
CA THR A 121 2.14 -23.05 30.91
C THR A 121 2.88 -22.20 31.93
N LYS A 122 3.43 -22.85 32.97
CA LYS A 122 4.25 -22.13 33.97
C LYS A 122 5.52 -21.52 33.38
N ASP A 123 6.04 -22.11 32.29
CA ASP A 123 7.30 -21.75 31.67
C ASP A 123 7.15 -20.85 30.42
N TYR A 124 6.02 -20.17 30.28
CA TYR A 124 5.75 -19.28 29.13
C TYR A 124 6.86 -18.24 28.90
N LYS A 125 7.59 -17.83 29.94
CA LYS A 125 8.72 -16.89 29.83
C LYS A 125 9.85 -17.44 28.97
N ARG A 126 10.06 -18.76 28.99
CA ARG A 126 11.05 -19.44 28.16
C ARG A 126 10.79 -19.25 26.66
N ALA A 127 9.51 -19.15 26.25
CA ALA A 127 9.14 -18.86 24.87
C ALA A 127 9.73 -17.53 24.40
N LYS A 128 9.71 -16.50 25.26
CA LYS A 128 10.32 -15.19 24.95
C LYS A 128 11.80 -15.30 24.66
N ASP A 129 12.54 -16.08 25.46
CA ASP A 129 13.98 -16.24 25.32
C ASP A 129 14.32 -17.01 24.02
N ILE A 130 13.54 -18.05 23.70
CA ILE A 130 13.67 -18.81 22.45
C ILE A 130 13.44 -17.91 21.23
N ILE A 131 12.35 -17.13 21.23
CA ILE A 131 12.03 -16.21 20.13
C ILE A 131 13.17 -15.20 19.95
N MET A 132 13.68 -14.63 21.06
CA MET A 132 14.79 -13.67 20.99
C MET A 132 16.08 -14.32 20.45
N GLN A 133 16.37 -15.56 20.85
CA GLN A 133 17.55 -16.29 20.35
C GLN A 133 17.47 -16.48 18.82
N CYS A 134 16.30 -16.85 18.29
CA CYS A 134 16.10 -17.00 16.84
C CYS A 134 16.38 -15.71 16.07
N VAL A 135 16.04 -14.55 16.66
CA VAL A 135 16.32 -13.25 16.06
C VAL A 135 17.81 -12.95 16.06
N CYS A 136 18.52 -13.22 17.19
CA CYS A 136 19.96 -13.00 17.28
C CYS A 136 20.76 -13.89 16.32
N ASP A 137 20.25 -15.10 16.03
CA ASP A 137 20.85 -16.04 15.10
C ASP A 137 20.59 -15.69 13.62
N ASN A 138 19.70 -14.73 13.34
CA ASN A 138 19.42 -14.25 11.99
C ASN A 138 20.22 -12.97 11.69
N GLY A 139 21.29 -13.11 10.91
CA GLY A 139 22.20 -12.00 10.57
C GLY A 139 21.60 -10.89 9.70
N GLN A 140 20.33 -11.01 9.24
CA GLN A 140 19.62 -9.97 8.47
C GLN A 140 18.70 -9.11 9.34
N CYS A 141 18.56 -9.46 10.62
CA CYS A 141 17.88 -8.64 11.60
C CYS A 141 18.83 -7.52 12.07
N LEU A 142 18.29 -6.30 12.15
CA LEU A 142 19.07 -5.17 12.64
C LEU A 142 19.12 -5.16 14.18
N GLU A 143 20.27 -4.79 14.73
CA GLU A 143 20.47 -4.62 16.18
C GLU A 143 19.96 -3.25 16.66
N ASP A 144 19.94 -2.25 15.78
CA ASP A 144 19.44 -0.90 16.06
C ASP A 144 18.39 -0.51 15.01
N PRO A 145 17.15 -0.26 15.41
CA PRO A 145 16.58 -0.40 16.77
C PRO A 145 16.53 -1.85 17.23
N ALA A 146 16.83 -2.06 18.54
CA ALA A 146 16.90 -3.38 19.12
C ALA A 146 15.59 -4.18 18.95
N PRO A 147 15.66 -5.50 18.67
CA PRO A 147 14.50 -6.35 18.60
C PRO A 147 13.81 -6.46 19.96
N VAL A 148 12.49 -6.56 19.93
CA VAL A 148 11.66 -6.59 21.15
C VAL A 148 10.66 -7.74 21.06
N VAL A 149 10.61 -8.58 22.12
CA VAL A 149 9.58 -9.60 22.30
C VAL A 149 8.75 -9.25 23.52
N VAL A 150 7.45 -9.06 23.33
CA VAL A 150 6.51 -8.72 24.40
C VAL A 150 5.34 -9.69 24.41
N LEU A 151 4.82 -9.96 25.60
CA LEU A 151 3.51 -10.59 25.74
C LEU A 151 2.46 -9.52 25.41
N SER A 152 1.79 -9.68 24.27
CA SER A 152 0.86 -8.68 23.74
C SER A 152 -0.58 -8.96 24.09
N GLU A 153 -0.95 -10.22 24.26
CA GLU A 153 -2.34 -10.62 24.49
C GLU A 153 -2.43 -11.92 25.31
N GLN A 154 -3.47 -11.99 26.14
CA GLN A 154 -3.94 -13.21 26.77
C GLN A 154 -5.23 -13.63 26.04
N ALA A 155 -5.07 -14.42 24.97
CA ALA A 155 -6.18 -14.89 24.16
C ALA A 155 -6.91 -16.06 24.84
N ALA A 156 -8.07 -16.47 24.31
CA ALA A 156 -8.92 -17.49 24.92
C ALA A 156 -8.21 -18.85 25.17
N SER A 157 -7.25 -19.22 24.33
CA SER A 157 -6.53 -20.52 24.43
C SER A 157 -5.02 -20.37 24.39
N SER A 158 -4.47 -19.15 24.28
CA SER A 158 -3.03 -18.92 24.13
C SER A 158 -2.56 -17.61 24.75
N LEU A 159 -1.29 -17.58 25.10
CA LEU A 159 -0.53 -16.34 25.37
C LEU A 159 0.13 -15.92 24.07
N VAL A 160 -0.17 -14.71 23.58
CA VAL A 160 0.37 -14.20 22.33
C VAL A 160 1.60 -13.36 22.60
N PHE A 161 2.74 -13.79 22.07
CA PHE A 161 3.98 -13.01 22.04
C PHE A 161 4.12 -12.30 20.71
N THR A 162 4.31 -10.98 20.73
CA THR A 162 4.63 -10.20 19.54
C THR A 162 6.13 -9.94 19.49
N LEU A 163 6.77 -10.44 18.45
CA LEU A 163 8.12 -10.09 18.05
C LEU A 163 8.06 -8.85 17.16
N LYS A 164 8.88 -7.85 17.50
CA LYS A 164 9.10 -6.64 16.69
C LYS A 164 10.57 -6.56 16.35
N VAL A 165 10.90 -6.65 15.07
CA VAL A 165 12.31 -6.62 14.62
C VAL A 165 12.41 -5.78 13.34
N TRP A 166 13.54 -5.09 13.19
CA TRP A 166 13.82 -4.28 12.01
C TRP A 166 14.75 -5.04 11.06
N THR A 167 14.54 -4.83 9.77
CA THR A 167 15.36 -5.37 8.69
C THR A 167 15.46 -4.37 7.54
N LEU A 168 16.37 -4.60 6.60
CA LEU A 168 16.40 -3.86 5.34
C LEU A 168 15.12 -4.13 4.53
N THR A 169 14.62 -3.10 3.85
CA THR A 169 13.37 -3.20 3.08
C THR A 169 13.44 -4.29 2.01
N GLU A 170 14.60 -4.49 1.40
CA GLU A 170 14.85 -5.52 0.38
C GLU A 170 14.73 -6.95 0.92
N ASN A 171 15.06 -7.17 2.20
CA ASN A 171 15.05 -8.49 2.84
C ASN A 171 13.75 -8.77 3.61
N TYR A 172 12.77 -7.84 3.56
CA TYR A 172 11.60 -7.88 4.44
C TYR A 172 10.80 -9.19 4.31
N ASP A 173 10.47 -9.61 3.11
CA ASP A 173 9.61 -10.78 2.88
C ASP A 173 10.40 -12.07 3.24
N ASP A 174 11.68 -12.15 2.91
CA ASP A 174 12.56 -13.31 3.21
C ASP A 174 12.78 -13.47 4.72
N VAL A 175 13.15 -12.39 5.41
CA VAL A 175 13.37 -12.42 6.87
C VAL A 175 12.08 -12.71 7.62
N LYS A 176 10.95 -12.18 7.15
CA LYS A 176 9.64 -12.45 7.76
C LYS A 176 9.29 -13.94 7.68
N ASN A 177 9.49 -14.56 6.53
CA ASN A 177 9.18 -15.98 6.33
C ASN A 177 10.15 -16.88 7.11
N ASP A 178 11.47 -16.60 7.06
CA ASP A 178 12.47 -17.33 7.80
C ASP A 178 12.22 -17.27 9.30
N LEU A 179 11.92 -16.10 9.85
CA LEU A 179 11.63 -15.96 11.29
C LEU A 179 10.36 -16.71 11.70
N MET A 180 9.32 -16.72 10.84
CA MET A 180 8.09 -17.44 11.14
C MET A 180 8.36 -18.96 11.25
N GLU A 181 9.12 -19.54 10.33
CA GLU A 181 9.48 -20.95 10.32
C GLU A 181 10.46 -21.27 11.46
N ARG A 182 11.57 -20.56 11.56
CA ARG A 182 12.62 -20.79 12.55
C ARG A 182 12.12 -20.70 13.98
N VAL A 183 11.32 -19.71 14.31
CA VAL A 183 10.75 -19.57 15.65
C VAL A 183 9.76 -20.71 15.94
N THR A 184 8.93 -21.10 14.98
CA THR A 184 8.00 -22.21 15.12
C THR A 184 8.78 -23.52 15.41
N ASP A 185 9.80 -23.82 14.63
CA ASP A 185 10.64 -25.00 14.82
C ASP A 185 11.36 -24.98 16.17
N ALA A 186 11.90 -23.83 16.57
CA ALA A 186 12.58 -23.67 17.84
C ALA A 186 11.63 -23.86 19.03
N LEU A 187 10.40 -23.36 18.97
CA LEU A 187 9.41 -23.57 20.01
C LEU A 187 9.07 -25.07 20.15
N ILE A 188 8.85 -25.76 19.03
CA ILE A 188 8.57 -27.22 19.01
C ILE A 188 9.77 -28.00 19.56
N ALA A 189 10.99 -27.72 19.09
CA ALA A 189 12.20 -28.41 19.53
C ALA A 189 12.49 -28.22 21.03
N ASN A 190 12.05 -27.11 21.61
CA ASN A 190 12.20 -26.83 23.04
C ASN A 190 10.99 -27.29 23.89
N ASN A 191 10.06 -28.08 23.33
CA ASN A 191 8.84 -28.56 23.98
C ASN A 191 7.95 -27.41 24.51
N VAL A 192 7.93 -26.25 23.83
CA VAL A 192 6.96 -25.19 24.10
C VAL A 192 5.70 -25.53 23.34
N GLU A 193 4.61 -25.76 24.06
CA GLU A 193 3.34 -26.17 23.49
C GLU A 193 2.68 -25.01 22.69
N ILE A 194 2.35 -25.29 21.44
CA ILE A 194 1.52 -24.43 20.60
C ILE A 194 0.09 -24.94 20.74
N PRO A 195 -0.81 -24.18 21.39
CA PRO A 195 -2.12 -24.72 21.78
C PRO A 195 -3.07 -24.80 20.59
N TYR A 196 -3.87 -25.86 20.59
CA TYR A 196 -5.11 -25.90 19.81
C TYR A 196 -6.19 -25.05 20.50
N ASN A 197 -7.24 -24.70 19.77
CA ASN A 197 -8.40 -24.07 20.38
C ASN A 197 -9.00 -25.01 21.45
N GLN A 198 -9.10 -24.50 22.67
CA GLN A 198 -9.65 -25.26 23.81
C GLN A 198 -11.11 -24.85 24.03
N LEU A 199 -11.97 -25.83 24.28
CA LEU A 199 -13.37 -25.62 24.57
C LEU A 199 -13.70 -26.35 25.90
N ASP A 200 -14.14 -25.59 26.89
CA ASP A 200 -14.64 -26.14 28.15
C ASP A 200 -16.11 -26.45 28.00
N VAL A 201 -16.48 -27.75 28.08
CA VAL A 201 -17.86 -28.21 27.92
C VAL A 201 -18.39 -28.68 29.27
N HIS A 202 -19.34 -27.93 29.83
CA HIS A 202 -20.10 -28.35 31.02
C HIS A 202 -21.34 -29.14 30.59
N ILE A 203 -21.32 -30.45 30.74
CA ILE A 203 -22.49 -31.31 30.55
C ILE A 203 -23.34 -31.29 31.85
N LYS A 204 -24.58 -30.80 31.76
CA LYS A 204 -25.56 -30.82 32.84
C LYS A 204 -26.32 -32.12 32.89
#